data_9dad6be10cc7a99d060c87056afaacbd
#
_entry.id   9dad6be10cc7a99d060c87056afaacbd
#
_cell.length_a   1.000
_cell.length_b   1.000
_cell.length_c   1.000
_cell.angle_alpha   90.00
_cell.angle_beta   90.00
_cell.angle_gamma   90.00
#
_symmetry.space_group_name_H-M   'P 1'
#
loop_
_entity.id
_entity.type
_entity.pdbx_description
1 polymer ?
#
loop_
_entity_poly.entity_id
_entity_poly.type
_entity_poly.pdbx_seq_one_letter_code
_entity_poly.pdbx_strand_id
1 'polypeptide(L)' 'MSDLEKILNDDLLKCEIVESVENAARRVDLIKWTHDGLFSVADLRKDTGKLEISEVPETDELEAFKYFYKTYWSFVVSA' A
#
# COMPACT_ATOMS: atom_id res chain seq x y z
N MET A 1 12.87 0.16 11.64
CA MET A 1 12.21 0.20 10.33
C MET A 1 11.28 -0.96 10.16
N SER A 2 10.14 -0.71 9.55
CA SER A 2 9.24 -1.80 9.23
C SER A 2 9.78 -2.62 8.07
N ASP A 3 9.37 -3.88 7.95
CA ASP A 3 9.78 -4.73 6.84
C ASP A 3 9.32 -4.14 5.50
N LEU A 4 8.16 -3.48 5.48
CA LEU A 4 7.66 -2.81 4.31
C LEU A 4 8.61 -1.71 3.84
N GLU A 5 9.05 -0.85 4.74
CA GLU A 5 9.99 0.23 4.39
C GLU A 5 11.31 -0.32 3.87
N LYS A 6 11.77 -1.40 4.44
CA LYS A 6 13.00 -2.06 4.01
C LYS A 6 12.87 -2.63 2.61
N ILE A 7 11.76 -3.29 2.31
CA ILE A 7 11.46 -3.84 0.98
C ILE A 7 11.34 -2.70 -0.04
N LEU A 8 10.60 -1.66 0.31
CA LEU A 8 10.44 -0.50 -0.55
C LEU A 8 11.76 0.21 -0.80
N ASN A 9 12.65 0.25 0.20
CA ASN A 9 13.96 0.85 0.03
C ASN A 9 14.86 0.06 -0.91
N ASP A 10 14.71 -1.24 -0.98
CA ASP A 10 15.49 -2.06 -1.90
C ASP A 10 15.02 -1.90 -3.35
N ASP A 11 13.68 -1.80 -3.49
CA ASP A 11 13.11 -1.68 -4.83
C ASP A 11 12.93 -0.28 -5.26
N LEU A 12 13.33 0.58 -4.63
CA LEU A 12 12.91 1.63 -4.47
C LEU A 12 13.06 2.79 -4.95
N LEU A 13 13.75 2.93 -5.37
CA LEU A 13 13.95 3.95 -6.31
C LEU A 13 12.77 4.04 -7.27
N LYS A 14 11.83 3.09 -7.10
CA LYS A 14 10.78 2.86 -8.07
C LYS A 14 9.39 3.17 -7.60
N CYS A 15 9.22 3.46 -6.33
CA CYS A 15 7.88 3.78 -5.83
C CYS A 15 7.92 4.76 -4.67
N GLU A 16 6.78 5.41 -4.43
CA GLU A 16 6.61 6.27 -3.27
C GLU A 16 5.31 5.90 -2.57
N ILE A 17 5.25 6.11 -1.27
CA ILE A 17 4.03 5.88 -0.49
C ILE A 17 3.15 7.12 -0.62
N VAL A 18 1.96 6.94 -1.18
CA VAL A 18 1.01 8.01 -1.40
C VAL A 18 0.09 8.16 -0.20
N GLU A 19 -0.36 7.04 0.36
CA GLU A 19 -1.24 7.03 1.52
C GLU A 19 -1.02 5.74 2.31
N SER A 20 -1.32 5.78 3.61
CA SER A 20 -1.10 4.64 4.48
C SER A 20 -2.20 4.56 5.53
N VAL A 21 -2.69 3.36 5.80
CA VAL A 21 -3.60 3.08 6.92
C VAL A 21 -3.04 1.90 7.70
N GLU A 22 -3.19 1.94 9.01
CA GLU A 22 -2.53 0.97 9.86
C GLU A 22 -3.32 0.71 11.14
N ASN A 23 -3.32 -0.54 11.59
CA ASN A 23 -3.81 -0.90 12.92
C ASN A 23 -2.78 -1.82 13.59
N ALA A 24 -3.13 -2.43 14.72
CA ALA A 24 -2.22 -3.30 15.46
C ALA A 24 -1.82 -4.55 14.66
N ALA A 25 -2.66 -5.02 13.75
CA ALA A 25 -2.46 -6.26 13.01
C ALA A 25 -1.94 -6.09 11.58
N ARG A 26 -2.22 -4.95 10.95
CA ARG A 26 -1.93 -4.73 9.53
C ARG A 26 -1.52 -3.31 9.22
N ARG A 27 -0.70 -3.17 8.20
CA ARG A 27 -0.40 -1.89 7.58
C ARG A 27 -0.66 -2.02 6.08
N VAL A 28 -1.47 -1.11 5.53
CA VAL A 28 -1.80 -1.12 4.11
C VAL A 28 -1.41 0.23 3.51
N ASP A 29 -0.59 0.21 2.47
CA ASP A 29 -0.09 1.42 1.84
C ASP A 29 -0.50 1.46 0.38
N LEU A 30 -0.95 2.64 -0.06
CA LEU A 30 -1.12 2.93 -1.47
C LEU A 30 0.20 3.47 -2.00
N ILE A 31 0.78 2.80 -2.97
CA ILE A 31 2.07 3.16 -3.55
C ILE A 31 1.93 3.53 -5.02
N LYS A 32 2.78 4.43 -5.46
CA LYS A 32 2.85 4.85 -6.86
C LYS A 32 4.23 4.49 -7.40
N TRP A 33 4.26 3.73 -8.49
CA TRP A 33 5.50 3.36 -9.15
C TRP A 33 5.99 4.54 -9.99
N THR A 34 7.22 4.96 -9.77
CA THR A 34 7.75 6.15 -10.43
C THR A 34 8.06 5.93 -11.90
N HIS A 35 8.34 4.69 -12.30
CA HIS A 35 8.73 4.41 -13.68
C HIS A 35 7.55 4.41 -14.67
N ASP A 36 6.34 4.09 -14.22
CA ASP A 36 5.18 4.04 -15.10
C ASP A 36 3.97 4.85 -14.60
N GLY A 37 4.06 5.38 -13.38
CA GLY A 37 2.97 6.16 -12.79
C GLY A 37 1.76 5.35 -12.37
N LEU A 38 1.86 4.02 -12.37
CA LEU A 38 0.77 3.16 -11.93
C LEU A 38 0.76 3.01 -10.41
N PHE A 39 -0.38 2.55 -9.89
CA PHE A 39 -0.58 2.41 -8.45
C PHE A 39 -0.69 0.95 -8.05
N SER A 40 -0.26 0.65 -6.83
CA SER A 40 -0.42 -0.67 -6.22
C SER A 40 -0.73 -0.50 -4.74
N VAL A 41 -1.20 -1.57 -4.11
CA VAL A 41 -1.45 -1.59 -2.67
C VAL A 41 -0.54 -2.63 -2.05
N ALA A 42 0.22 -2.22 -1.05
CA ALA A 42 1.07 -3.11 -0.28
C ALA A 42 0.40 -3.39 1.06
N ASP A 43 0.03 -4.64 1.30
CA ASP A 43 -0.66 -5.09 2.50
C ASP A 43 0.30 -5.93 3.34
N LEU A 44 0.75 -5.39 4.46
CA LEU A 44 1.66 -6.06 5.37
C LEU A 44 0.91 -6.58 6.60
N ARG A 45 0.95 -7.86 6.83
CA ARG A 45 0.45 -8.47 8.06
C ARG A 45 1.57 -8.47 9.10
N LYS A 46 1.34 -7.76 10.19
CA LYS A 46 2.37 -7.57 11.22
C LYS A 46 2.65 -8.84 12.02
N ASP A 47 1.64 -9.68 12.20
CA ASP A 47 1.75 -10.91 12.99
C ASP A 47 2.60 -11.97 12.28
N THR A 48 2.45 -12.12 10.99
CA THR A 48 3.17 -13.13 10.20
C THR A 48 4.34 -12.55 9.41
N GLY A 49 4.39 -11.23 9.27
CA GLY A 49 5.38 -10.56 8.41
C GLY A 49 5.09 -10.73 6.93
N LYS A 50 3.94 -11.28 6.57
CA LYS A 50 3.60 -11.52 5.16
C LYS A 50 3.22 -10.23 4.47
N LEU A 51 3.83 -9.98 3.32
CA LEU A 51 3.54 -8.82 2.48
C LEU A 51 2.90 -9.27 1.17
N GLU A 52 1.77 -8.66 0.81
CA GLU A 52 1.14 -8.88 -0.48
C GLU A 52 1.03 -7.56 -1.21
N ILE A 53 1.38 -7.55 -2.49
CA ILE A 53 1.26 -6.38 -3.34
C ILE A 53 0.26 -6.68 -4.44
N SER A 54 -0.76 -5.83 -4.54
CA SER A 54 -1.84 -5.99 -5.53
C SER A 54 -1.90 -4.76 -6.41
N GLU A 55 -2.23 -4.95 -7.69
CA GLU A 55 -2.37 -3.83 -8.60
C GLU A 55 -3.68 -3.09 -8.36
N VAL A 56 -3.63 -1.77 -8.50
CA VAL A 56 -4.81 -0.92 -8.50
C VAL A 56 -5.19 -0.70 -9.97
N PRO A 57 -6.43 -1.01 -10.36
CA PRO A 57 -6.83 -0.87 -11.77
C PRO A 57 -6.92 0.57 -12.26
N GLU A 58 -7.02 1.51 -11.32
CA GLU A 58 -7.15 2.92 -11.66
C GLU A 58 -5.78 3.55 -11.92
N THR A 59 -5.69 4.39 -12.94
CA THR A 59 -4.45 5.07 -13.31
C THR A 59 -4.40 6.52 -12.85
N ASP A 60 -5.55 7.09 -12.48
CA ASP A 60 -5.63 8.44 -11.95
C ASP A 60 -5.47 8.41 -10.42
N GLU A 61 -4.69 9.34 -9.89
CA GLU A 61 -4.39 9.38 -8.46
C GLU A 61 -5.63 9.49 -7.59
N LEU A 62 -6.57 10.36 -7.97
CA LEU A 62 -7.81 10.53 -7.22
C LEU A 62 -8.64 9.26 -7.20
N GLU A 63 -8.75 8.59 -8.33
CA GLU A 63 -9.49 7.34 -8.43
C GLU A 63 -8.77 6.21 -7.67
N ALA A 64 -7.44 6.22 -7.67
CA ALA A 64 -6.65 5.27 -6.89
C ALA A 64 -6.89 5.45 -5.39
N PHE A 65 -6.97 6.70 -4.90
CA PHE A 65 -7.34 6.99 -3.53
C PHE A 65 -8.73 6.46 -3.20
N LYS A 66 -9.70 6.69 -4.07
CA LYS A 66 -11.07 6.19 -3.86
C LYS A 66 -11.10 4.67 -3.79
N TYR A 67 -10.38 4.01 -4.67
CA TYR A 67 -10.27 2.54 -4.68
C TYR A 67 -9.66 2.05 -3.36
N PHE A 68 -8.57 2.67 -2.92
CA PHE A 68 -7.86 2.32 -1.72
C PHE A 68 -8.76 2.44 -0.48
N TYR A 69 -9.43 3.57 -0.32
CA TYR A 69 -10.32 3.78 0.82
C TYR A 69 -11.53 2.84 0.78
N LYS A 70 -12.11 2.65 -0.38
CA LYS A 70 -13.28 1.76 -0.53
C LYS A 70 -12.93 0.32 -0.19
N THR A 71 -11.75 -0.13 -0.59
CA THR A 71 -11.37 -1.54 -0.47
C THR A 71 -10.72 -1.86 0.87
N TYR A 72 -9.91 -0.95 1.40
CA TYR A 72 -9.06 -1.25 2.56
C TYR A 72 -9.36 -0.49 3.83
N TRP A 73 -9.86 0.73 3.71
CA TRP A 73 -10.08 1.58 4.88
C TRP A 73 -11.00 0.94 5.91
N SER A 74 -12.16 0.45 5.47
CA SER A 74 -13.19 0.00 6.40
C SER A 74 -12.73 -1.20 7.23
N PHE A 75 -12.05 -2.16 6.66
CA PHE A 75 -11.64 -3.31 7.44
C PHE A 75 -10.42 -3.05 8.33
N VAL A 76 -9.57 -2.12 7.96
CA VAL A 76 -8.46 -1.68 8.82
C VAL A 76 -9.02 -0.93 10.04
N VAL A 77 -9.98 -0.04 9.83
CA VAL A 77 -10.59 0.74 10.91
C VAL A 77 -11.48 -0.13 11.79
N SER A 78 -12.13 -1.15 11.22
CA SER A 78 -13.02 -2.00 12.00
C SER A 78 -12.31 -3.14 12.72
N ALA A 79 -11.06 -3.34 12.45
CA ALA A 79 -10.31 -4.46 13.05
C ALA A 79 -9.91 -4.19 14.50
#